data_5d413a9f5be320362e254f96c15c49ae
#
_entry.id   5d413a9f5be320362e254f96c15c49ae
#
_cell.length_a   1.000
_cell.length_b   1.000
_cell.length_c   1.000
_cell.angle_alpha   90.00
_cell.angle_beta   90.00
_cell.angle_gamma   90.00
#
_symmetry.space_group_name_H-M   'P 1'
#
loop_
_entity.id
_entity.type
_entity.pdbx_description
1 polymer ?
#
loop_
_entity_poly.entity_id
_entity_poly.type
_entity_poly.pdbx_seq_one_letter_code
_entity_poly.pdbx_strand_id
1 'polypeptide(L)'
;MKRILLFAGLLFPFFSCNQPKEDLTARALELCNYIPDHELKPEAETQMTPEFFQLLSEAFDAPVDDYANIGDNEWLWYFVTGNGGSTPVYGVKSVSKPSKNHATAVITVRDDWDGQVSPEVDAREYKIVMKKVDDKWLLDDFDNKKEECRDYIKMMRGKYESGEIVETLDSDDFTRDFVPDFKERVEAFYRKYGK
;
A
#
# COMPACT_ATOMS: atom_id res chain seq x y z
N MET A 1 -22.57 -52.27 -56.39
CA MET A 1 -23.07 -51.31 -55.38
C MET A 1 -21.87 -50.79 -54.60
N LYS A 2 -21.41 -49.58 -54.91
CA LYS A 2 -20.26 -48.93 -54.24
C LYS A 2 -20.80 -48.02 -53.14
N ARG A 3 -20.46 -48.31 -51.84
CA ARG A 3 -20.81 -47.42 -50.71
C ARG A 3 -19.71 -46.38 -50.59
N ILE A 4 -20.10 -45.13 -50.76
CA ILE A 4 -19.28 -43.94 -50.53
C ILE A 4 -19.46 -43.57 -49.04
N LEU A 5 -18.38 -43.68 -48.26
CA LEU A 5 -18.32 -43.17 -46.88
C LEU A 5 -17.89 -41.69 -46.96
N LEU A 6 -18.84 -40.77 -46.62
CA LEU A 6 -18.56 -39.36 -46.42
C LEU A 6 -17.96 -39.19 -45.02
N PHE A 7 -16.68 -38.83 -44.95
CA PHE A 7 -16.05 -38.33 -43.72
C PHE A 7 -16.39 -36.85 -43.61
N ALA A 8 -17.32 -36.51 -42.69
CA ALA A 8 -17.56 -35.17 -42.28
C ALA A 8 -16.45 -34.73 -41.26
N GLY A 9 -15.47 -34.04 -41.79
CA GLY A 9 -14.43 -33.43 -40.95
C GLY A 9 -15.01 -32.30 -40.13
N LEU A 10 -15.19 -32.47 -38.84
CA LEU A 10 -15.50 -31.42 -37.88
C LEU A 10 -14.27 -30.48 -37.74
N LEU A 11 -14.31 -29.38 -38.49
CA LEU A 11 -13.42 -28.22 -38.27
C LEU A 11 -13.88 -27.53 -36.96
N PHE A 12 -13.20 -27.87 -35.87
CA PHE A 12 -13.28 -27.04 -34.67
C PHE A 12 -12.54 -25.72 -34.96
N PRO A 13 -13.21 -24.56 -34.93
CA PRO A 13 -12.54 -23.29 -34.92
C PRO A 13 -11.79 -23.18 -33.60
N PHE A 14 -10.47 -23.27 -33.63
CA PHE A 14 -9.65 -22.80 -32.53
C PHE A 14 -9.88 -21.29 -32.40
N PHE A 15 -10.85 -20.92 -31.58
CA PHE A 15 -10.91 -19.59 -31.04
C PHE A 15 -9.68 -19.43 -30.15
N SER A 16 -8.59 -18.99 -30.73
CA SER A 16 -7.50 -18.36 -29.99
C SER A 16 -8.12 -17.14 -29.32
N CYS A 17 -8.54 -17.27 -28.07
CA CYS A 17 -8.80 -16.14 -27.21
C CYS A 17 -7.47 -15.38 -27.08
N ASN A 18 -7.25 -14.40 -27.96
CA ASN A 18 -6.33 -13.32 -27.72
C ASN A 18 -6.89 -12.53 -26.54
N GLN A 19 -6.66 -13.01 -25.32
CA GLN A 19 -6.80 -12.15 -24.16
C GLN A 19 -5.85 -10.96 -24.40
N PRO A 20 -6.33 -9.72 -24.28
CA PRO A 20 -5.46 -8.56 -24.37
C PRO A 20 -4.31 -8.78 -23.40
N LYS A 21 -3.08 -8.66 -23.90
CA LYS A 21 -1.88 -8.81 -23.08
C LYS A 21 -2.00 -7.79 -21.96
N GLU A 22 -2.12 -8.26 -20.71
CA GLU A 22 -2.23 -7.39 -19.54
C GLU A 22 -1.08 -6.38 -19.59
N ASP A 23 -1.40 -5.10 -19.70
CA ASP A 23 -0.41 -4.04 -19.61
C ASP A 23 -0.06 -3.78 -18.14
N LEU A 24 0.91 -4.55 -17.65
CA LEU A 24 1.38 -4.44 -16.28
C LEU A 24 2.06 -3.09 -16.00
N THR A 25 2.56 -2.42 -17.01
CA THR A 25 3.16 -1.08 -16.84
C THR A 25 2.07 -0.05 -16.56
N ALA A 26 1.00 -0.06 -17.35
CA ALA A 26 -0.15 0.81 -17.11
C ALA A 26 -0.81 0.50 -15.75
N ARG A 27 -0.94 -0.79 -15.43
CA ARG A 27 -1.52 -1.19 -14.14
C ARG A 27 -0.64 -0.79 -12.95
N ALA A 28 0.68 -0.94 -13.04
CA ALA A 28 1.60 -0.48 -12.01
C ALA A 28 1.48 1.03 -11.77
N LEU A 29 1.40 1.81 -12.84
CA LEU A 29 1.22 3.27 -12.74
C LEU A 29 -0.13 3.64 -12.11
N GLU A 30 -1.21 2.95 -12.49
CA GLU A 30 -2.53 3.15 -11.88
C GLU A 30 -2.51 2.88 -10.38
N LEU A 31 -1.87 1.78 -9.95
CA LEU A 31 -1.76 1.40 -8.54
C LEU A 31 -0.99 2.41 -7.70
N CYS A 32 -0.06 3.17 -8.29
CA CYS A 32 0.66 4.22 -7.58
C CYS A 32 -0.27 5.31 -7.01
N ASN A 33 -1.43 5.55 -7.61
CA ASN A 33 -2.40 6.55 -7.12
C ASN A 33 -3.05 6.17 -5.79
N TYR A 34 -2.89 4.92 -5.36
CA TYR A 34 -3.43 4.39 -4.11
C TYR A 34 -2.36 4.18 -3.04
N ILE A 35 -1.09 4.49 -3.34
CA ILE A 35 -0.03 4.53 -2.33
C ILE A 35 -0.36 5.67 -1.36
N PRO A 36 -0.38 5.40 -0.04
CA PRO A 36 -0.67 6.44 0.94
C PRO A 36 0.31 7.61 0.87
N ASP A 37 -0.23 8.79 1.05
CA ASP A 37 0.52 10.03 1.25
C ASP A 37 -0.19 10.80 2.37
N HIS A 38 0.29 10.69 3.61
CA HIS A 38 -0.29 11.17 4.87
C HIS A 38 -1.58 10.49 5.32
N GLU A 39 -2.37 9.90 4.42
CA GLU A 39 -3.62 9.22 4.74
C GLU A 39 -3.79 7.94 3.91
N LEU A 40 -4.48 6.98 4.46
CA LEU A 40 -4.93 5.79 3.74
C LEU A 40 -6.35 6.03 3.23
N LYS A 41 -6.49 6.23 1.91
CA LYS A 41 -7.79 6.46 1.27
C LYS A 41 -8.65 5.20 1.29
N PRO A 42 -9.96 5.29 1.58
CA PRO A 42 -10.86 4.11 1.58
C PRO A 42 -10.88 3.36 0.24
N GLU A 43 -10.73 4.06 -0.88
CA GLU A 43 -10.72 3.46 -2.22
C GLU A 43 -9.54 2.49 -2.44
N ALA A 44 -8.46 2.64 -1.67
CA ALA A 44 -7.30 1.76 -1.71
C ALA A 44 -7.64 0.32 -1.33
N GLU A 45 -8.71 0.07 -0.53
CA GLU A 45 -9.16 -1.27 -0.15
C GLU A 45 -9.38 -2.19 -1.36
N THR A 46 -9.94 -1.66 -2.46
CA THR A 46 -10.21 -2.43 -3.67
C THR A 46 -9.02 -2.57 -4.61
N GLN A 47 -7.92 -1.88 -4.34
CA GLN A 47 -6.72 -1.79 -5.18
C GLN A 47 -5.49 -2.43 -4.51
N MET A 48 -5.59 -2.76 -3.24
CA MET A 48 -4.56 -3.46 -2.47
C MET A 48 -5.00 -4.88 -2.15
N THR A 49 -4.03 -5.76 -1.88
CA THR A 49 -4.38 -7.06 -1.30
C THR A 49 -4.97 -6.85 0.09
N PRO A 50 -5.94 -7.70 0.51
CA PRO A 50 -6.56 -7.56 1.83
C PRO A 50 -5.55 -7.51 2.97
N GLU A 51 -4.50 -8.32 2.89
CA GLU A 51 -3.43 -8.32 3.90
C GLU A 51 -2.71 -6.97 3.98
N PHE A 52 -2.33 -6.40 2.83
CA PHE A 52 -1.58 -5.13 2.80
C PHE A 52 -2.45 -3.97 3.27
N PHE A 53 -3.69 -3.90 2.79
CA PHE A 53 -4.63 -2.87 3.22
C PHE A 53 -4.91 -2.94 4.73
N GLN A 54 -5.11 -4.15 5.28
CA GLN A 54 -5.32 -4.34 6.72
C GLN A 54 -4.12 -3.88 7.55
N LEU A 55 -2.89 -4.24 7.15
CA LEU A 55 -1.68 -3.81 7.85
C LEU A 55 -1.52 -2.29 7.84
N LEU A 56 -1.75 -1.65 6.69
CA LEU A 56 -1.72 -0.19 6.59
C LEU A 56 -2.81 0.44 7.48
N SER A 57 -4.05 -0.08 7.40
CA SER A 57 -5.15 0.43 8.22
C SER A 57 -4.84 0.35 9.72
N GLU A 58 -4.27 -0.77 10.18
CA GLU A 58 -3.88 -0.95 11.56
C GLU A 58 -2.75 0.01 11.97
N ALA A 59 -1.76 0.20 11.09
CA ALA A 59 -0.66 1.12 11.35
C ALA A 59 -1.10 2.59 11.40
N PHE A 60 -1.98 3.01 10.46
CA PHE A 60 -2.51 4.38 10.44
C PHE A 60 -3.50 4.67 11.58
N ASP A 61 -4.24 3.65 12.05
CA ASP A 61 -5.18 3.79 13.16
C ASP A 61 -4.52 3.64 14.54
N ALA A 62 -3.25 3.22 14.60
CA ALA A 62 -2.55 3.07 15.88
C ALA A 62 -2.47 4.44 16.58
N PRO A 63 -3.07 4.60 17.76
CA PRO A 63 -3.01 5.86 18.48
C PRO A 63 -1.57 6.21 18.82
N VAL A 64 -1.18 7.41 18.48
CA VAL A 64 0.12 7.99 18.83
C VAL A 64 -0.11 9.19 19.72
N ASP A 65 0.84 9.44 20.59
CA ASP A 65 0.99 10.71 21.25
C ASP A 65 1.65 11.66 20.24
N ASP A 66 0.92 12.69 19.85
CA ASP A 66 1.33 13.63 18.80
C ASP A 66 2.68 14.31 19.07
N TYR A 67 3.18 14.27 20.31
CA TYR A 67 4.43 14.89 20.70
C TYR A 67 5.55 13.92 21.08
N ALA A 68 5.24 12.81 21.76
CA ALA A 68 6.27 11.91 22.26
C ALA A 68 6.77 10.91 21.20
N ASN A 69 6.01 10.67 20.13
CA ASN A 69 6.26 9.61 19.18
C ASN A 69 6.25 10.05 17.70
N ILE A 70 6.43 11.35 17.41
CA ILE A 70 6.52 11.85 16.02
C ILE A 70 7.60 11.08 15.24
N GLY A 71 8.76 10.80 15.85
CA GLY A 71 9.83 10.05 15.22
C GLY A 71 9.48 8.59 14.92
N ASP A 72 8.62 7.95 15.72
CA ASP A 72 8.26 6.55 15.57
C ASP A 72 7.31 6.28 14.39
N ASN A 73 6.49 7.29 14.03
CA ASN A 73 5.52 7.19 12.94
C ASN A 73 5.81 8.14 11.76
N GLU A 74 6.96 8.78 11.75
CA GLU A 74 7.35 9.74 10.71
C GLU A 74 7.21 9.14 9.30
N TRP A 75 7.52 7.87 9.11
CA TRP A 75 7.38 7.16 7.85
C TRP A 75 5.92 7.01 7.37
N LEU A 76 4.92 7.05 8.25
CA LEU A 76 3.50 7.11 7.88
C LEU A 76 3.11 8.47 7.31
N TRP A 77 3.75 9.54 7.80
CA TRP A 77 3.49 10.91 7.36
C TRP A 77 4.20 11.24 6.05
N TYR A 78 5.36 10.60 5.81
CA TYR A 78 6.20 10.87 4.64
C TYR A 78 6.43 9.61 3.82
N PHE A 79 5.33 8.94 3.50
CA PHE A 79 5.38 7.61 2.88
C PHE A 79 6.14 7.60 1.54
N VAL A 80 5.98 8.65 0.75
CA VAL A 80 6.59 8.81 -0.57
C VAL A 80 7.30 10.15 -0.72
N THR A 81 6.70 11.24 -0.24
CA THR A 81 7.27 12.59 -0.32
C THR A 81 7.91 12.95 1.02
N GLY A 82 9.13 13.43 1.03
CA GLY A 82 9.93 13.59 2.26
C GLY A 82 9.46 14.64 3.26
N ASN A 83 8.49 15.54 2.94
CA ASN A 83 8.08 16.62 3.84
C ASN A 83 6.62 17.09 3.67
N GLY A 84 5.80 16.33 2.98
CA GLY A 84 4.36 16.54 2.92
C GLY A 84 3.87 17.78 2.16
N GLY A 85 4.73 18.52 1.53
CA GLY A 85 4.33 19.74 0.81
C GLY A 85 4.26 19.59 -0.71
N SER A 86 4.73 18.47 -1.26
CA SER A 86 4.72 18.21 -2.70
C SER A 86 3.69 17.13 -3.08
N THR A 87 3.24 17.17 -4.33
CA THR A 87 2.42 16.09 -4.89
C THR A 87 3.33 15.10 -5.63
N PRO A 88 3.23 13.78 -5.37
CA PRO A 88 4.06 12.80 -6.06
C PRO A 88 3.66 12.64 -7.53
N VAL A 89 4.64 12.69 -8.42
CA VAL A 89 4.49 12.38 -9.86
C VAL A 89 5.15 11.04 -10.13
N TYR A 90 4.33 10.06 -10.43
CA TYR A 90 4.77 8.68 -10.64
C TYR A 90 5.18 8.39 -12.07
N GLY A 91 6.21 7.56 -12.23
CA GLY A 91 6.59 6.90 -13.47
C GLY A 91 6.86 5.42 -13.24
N VAL A 92 6.96 4.64 -14.30
CA VAL A 92 7.35 3.22 -14.23
C VAL A 92 8.62 3.01 -15.03
N LYS A 93 9.70 2.65 -14.33
CA LYS A 93 11.01 2.37 -14.94
C LYS A 93 11.07 0.98 -15.55
N SER A 94 10.56 -0.02 -14.85
CA SER A 94 10.58 -1.41 -15.32
C SER A 94 9.51 -2.26 -14.64
N VAL A 95 9.09 -3.33 -15.31
CA VAL A 95 8.18 -4.33 -14.77
C VAL A 95 8.75 -5.72 -15.00
N SER A 96 8.73 -6.57 -13.99
CA SER A 96 9.10 -7.97 -14.04
C SER A 96 7.93 -8.84 -13.57
N LYS A 97 7.67 -9.95 -14.29
CA LYS A 97 6.62 -10.90 -13.95
C LYS A 97 7.23 -12.28 -13.70
N PRO A 98 7.77 -12.53 -12.49
CA PRO A 98 8.43 -13.80 -12.18
C PRO A 98 7.48 -15.00 -12.14
N SER A 99 6.16 -14.79 -12.00
CA SER A 99 5.18 -15.87 -12.00
C SER A 99 3.83 -15.41 -12.56
N LYS A 100 2.89 -16.36 -12.70
CA LYS A 100 1.53 -16.07 -13.19
C LYS A 100 0.79 -15.05 -12.32
N ASN A 101 1.01 -15.09 -11.00
CA ASN A 101 0.26 -14.33 -10.01
C ASN A 101 1.10 -13.29 -9.25
N HIS A 102 2.37 -13.11 -9.60
CA HIS A 102 3.27 -12.13 -8.99
C HIS A 102 3.96 -11.31 -10.05
N ALA A 103 4.01 -10.01 -9.83
CA ALA A 103 4.78 -9.07 -10.61
C ALA A 103 5.43 -8.05 -9.67
N THR A 104 6.53 -7.48 -10.11
CA THR A 104 7.19 -6.36 -9.42
C THR A 104 7.43 -5.25 -10.41
N ALA A 105 7.31 -4.01 -9.96
CA ALA A 105 7.71 -2.87 -10.76
C ALA A 105 8.68 -1.99 -9.96
N VAL A 106 9.63 -1.40 -10.68
CA VAL A 106 10.40 -0.26 -10.18
C VAL A 106 9.68 0.97 -10.67
N ILE A 107 9.17 1.74 -9.74
CA ILE A 107 8.53 3.02 -9.99
C ILE A 107 9.49 4.16 -9.69
N THR A 108 9.31 5.28 -10.39
CA THR A 108 10.01 6.53 -10.11
C THR A 108 9.02 7.52 -9.52
N VAL A 109 9.49 8.32 -8.56
CA VAL A 109 8.70 9.38 -7.93
C VAL A 109 9.47 10.68 -8.01
N ARG A 110 8.81 11.70 -8.53
CA ARG A 110 9.29 13.09 -8.53
C ARG A 110 8.31 13.96 -7.76
N ASP A 111 8.78 15.03 -7.21
CA ASP A 111 7.96 15.98 -6.46
C ASP A 111 7.42 17.07 -7.38
N ASP A 112 6.13 17.31 -7.32
CA ASP A 112 5.49 18.49 -7.92
C ASP A 112 5.21 19.52 -6.82
N TRP A 113 5.87 20.65 -6.95
CA TRP A 113 5.71 21.82 -6.08
C TRP A 113 4.93 22.89 -6.86
N ASP A 114 3.63 22.99 -6.63
CA ASP A 114 2.76 23.98 -7.27
C ASP A 114 2.86 24.03 -8.81
N GLY A 115 2.91 22.86 -9.46
CA GLY A 115 3.02 22.72 -10.91
C GLY A 115 4.47 22.74 -11.42
N GLN A 116 5.46 22.71 -10.53
CA GLN A 116 6.88 22.61 -10.87
C GLN A 116 7.39 21.21 -10.49
N VAL A 117 7.37 20.31 -11.45
CA VAL A 117 7.89 18.95 -11.27
C VAL A 117 9.41 18.95 -11.21
N SER A 118 9.98 18.30 -10.17
CA SER A 118 11.42 18.18 -10.03
C SER A 118 12.07 17.48 -11.23
N PRO A 119 13.35 17.77 -11.54
CA PRO A 119 14.07 17.15 -12.65
C PRO A 119 14.08 15.63 -12.57
N GLU A 120 14.19 14.95 -13.71
CA GLU A 120 14.22 13.48 -13.77
C GLU A 120 15.45 12.89 -13.05
N VAL A 121 16.53 13.63 -12.98
CA VAL A 121 17.76 13.23 -12.25
C VAL A 121 17.54 13.14 -10.74
N ASP A 122 16.53 13.82 -10.21
CA ASP A 122 16.18 13.82 -8.78
C ASP A 122 15.07 12.77 -8.46
N ALA A 123 14.67 11.95 -9.45
CA ALA A 123 13.66 10.94 -9.25
C ALA A 123 14.13 9.88 -8.25
N ARG A 124 13.32 9.64 -7.22
CA ARG A 124 13.52 8.54 -6.29
C ARG A 124 12.94 7.27 -6.89
N GLU A 125 13.54 6.13 -6.61
CA GLU A 125 13.08 4.82 -7.09
C GLU A 125 12.59 3.99 -5.93
N TYR A 126 11.39 3.40 -6.12
CA TYR A 126 10.77 2.48 -5.16
C TYR A 126 10.37 1.20 -5.87
N LYS A 127 10.28 0.13 -5.12
CA LYS A 127 9.81 -1.17 -5.60
C LYS A 127 8.36 -1.38 -5.16
N ILE A 128 7.47 -1.67 -6.09
CA ILE A 128 6.14 -2.19 -5.76
C ILE A 128 6.04 -3.67 -6.08
N VAL A 129 5.28 -4.39 -5.26
CA VAL A 129 4.90 -5.78 -5.50
C VAL A 129 3.43 -5.82 -5.85
N MET A 130 3.11 -6.50 -6.93
CA MET A 130 1.73 -6.72 -7.38
C MET A 130 1.40 -8.21 -7.30
N LYS A 131 0.21 -8.52 -6.81
CA LYS A 131 -0.30 -9.90 -6.72
C LYS A 131 -1.63 -10.00 -7.44
N LYS A 132 -1.80 -11.07 -8.21
CA LYS A 132 -3.05 -11.34 -8.91
C LYS A 132 -4.01 -12.08 -7.98
N VAL A 133 -5.15 -11.45 -7.68
CA VAL A 133 -6.24 -11.99 -6.86
C VAL A 133 -7.53 -11.84 -7.67
N ASP A 134 -8.30 -12.91 -7.86
CA ASP A 134 -9.55 -12.94 -8.63
C ASP A 134 -9.43 -12.23 -9.99
N ASP A 135 -8.37 -12.57 -10.72
CA ASP A 135 -8.01 -12.01 -12.04
C ASP A 135 -7.67 -10.51 -12.07
N LYS A 136 -7.56 -9.84 -10.92
CA LYS A 136 -7.11 -8.45 -10.81
C LYS A 136 -5.72 -8.37 -10.21
N TRP A 137 -4.88 -7.51 -10.77
CA TRP A 137 -3.60 -7.17 -10.17
C TRP A 137 -3.81 -6.10 -9.10
N LEU A 138 -3.45 -6.43 -7.87
CA LEU A 138 -3.55 -5.57 -6.69
C LEU A 138 -2.16 -5.23 -6.17
N LEU A 139 -2.02 -4.07 -5.54
CA LEU A 139 -0.81 -3.69 -4.81
C LEU A 139 -0.68 -4.58 -3.57
N ASP A 140 0.43 -5.33 -3.49
CA ASP A 140 0.69 -6.26 -2.38
C ASP A 140 1.73 -5.73 -1.41
N ASP A 141 2.65 -4.91 -1.88
CA ASP A 141 3.66 -4.25 -1.05
C ASP A 141 4.22 -3.02 -1.77
N PHE A 142 4.67 -2.06 -0.99
CA PHE A 142 5.39 -0.89 -1.44
C PHE A 142 6.67 -0.77 -0.63
N ASP A 143 7.81 -0.93 -1.28
CA ASP A 143 9.15 -0.72 -0.72
C ASP A 143 9.35 -1.34 0.69
N ASN A 144 8.87 -2.58 0.86
CA ASN A 144 8.92 -3.33 2.12
C ASN A 144 8.01 -2.82 3.26
N LYS A 145 7.00 -2.01 2.95
CA LYS A 145 6.10 -1.44 3.97
C LYS A 145 5.31 -2.49 4.74
N LYS A 146 5.07 -3.68 4.18
CA LYS A 146 4.45 -4.77 4.95
C LYS A 146 5.24 -5.14 6.21
N GLU A 147 6.56 -5.23 6.10
CA GLU A 147 7.43 -5.55 7.23
C GLU A 147 7.50 -4.38 8.20
N GLU A 148 7.69 -3.18 7.69
CA GLU A 148 7.70 -1.96 8.50
C GLU A 148 6.39 -1.78 9.30
N CYS A 149 5.23 -2.00 8.67
CA CYS A 149 3.93 -1.97 9.36
C CYS A 149 3.85 -2.99 10.50
N ARG A 150 4.29 -4.23 10.26
CA ARG A 150 4.27 -5.27 11.30
C ARG A 150 5.14 -4.90 12.49
N ASP A 151 6.33 -4.40 12.24
CA ASP A 151 7.26 -4.00 13.28
C ASP A 151 6.73 -2.79 14.06
N TYR A 152 6.18 -1.80 13.36
CA TYR A 152 5.54 -0.64 13.97
C TYR A 152 4.35 -1.01 14.85
N ILE A 153 3.41 -1.82 14.34
CA ILE A 153 2.24 -2.29 15.11
C ILE A 153 2.69 -3.05 16.36
N LYS A 154 3.68 -3.92 16.22
CA LYS A 154 4.24 -4.68 17.35
C LYS A 154 4.85 -3.75 18.39
N MET A 155 5.63 -2.76 17.95
CA MET A 155 6.22 -1.75 18.83
C MET A 155 5.15 -0.96 19.57
N MET A 156 4.14 -0.43 18.84
CA MET A 156 3.06 0.37 19.45
C MET A 156 2.23 -0.43 20.44
N ARG A 157 1.88 -1.69 20.12
CA ARG A 157 1.20 -2.57 21.05
C ARG A 157 2.02 -2.80 22.34
N GLY A 158 3.34 -3.01 22.21
CA GLY A 158 4.25 -3.11 23.35
C GLY A 158 4.23 -1.87 24.25
N LYS A 159 4.22 -0.68 23.65
CA LYS A 159 4.12 0.59 24.37
C LYS A 159 2.77 0.75 25.09
N TYR A 160 1.66 0.35 24.46
CA TYR A 160 0.34 0.38 25.10
C TYR A 160 0.26 -0.58 26.31
N GLU A 161 0.81 -1.79 26.17
CA GLU A 161 0.79 -2.82 27.22
C GLU A 161 1.71 -2.47 28.39
N SER A 162 2.84 -1.83 28.14
CA SER A 162 3.77 -1.38 29.20
C SER A 162 3.28 -0.13 29.94
N GLY A 163 2.35 0.62 29.38
CA GLY A 163 1.91 1.92 29.90
C GLY A 163 2.89 3.06 29.63
N GLU A 164 3.96 2.82 28.88
CA GLU A 164 5.02 3.80 28.60
C GLU A 164 4.45 5.12 28.06
N ILE A 165 3.50 5.04 27.13
CA ILE A 165 2.87 6.24 26.54
C ILE A 165 2.00 6.97 27.59
N VAL A 166 1.30 6.23 28.44
CA VAL A 166 0.44 6.81 29.49
C VAL A 166 1.28 7.54 30.54
N GLU A 167 2.43 7.01 30.92
CA GLU A 167 3.35 7.66 31.85
C GLU A 167 3.91 8.97 31.27
N THR A 168 4.21 9.00 30.00
CA THR A 168 4.70 10.21 29.31
C THR A 168 3.62 11.31 29.25
N LEU A 169 2.36 10.93 29.03
CA LEU A 169 1.22 11.85 29.02
C LEU A 169 0.92 12.47 30.39
N ASP A 170 1.13 11.70 31.47
CA ASP A 170 0.87 12.18 32.83
C ASP A 170 1.96 13.14 33.34
N SER A 171 3.12 13.18 32.74
CA SER A 171 4.28 13.95 33.19
C SER A 171 4.30 15.41 32.70
N ASP A 172 3.50 15.77 31.66
CA ASP A 172 3.50 17.11 31.07
C ASP A 172 2.07 17.67 30.98
N ASP A 173 1.86 18.85 31.61
CA ASP A 173 0.55 19.54 31.60
C ASP A 173 0.10 19.94 30.17
N PHE A 174 1.03 20.05 29.23
CA PHE A 174 0.74 20.41 27.84
C PHE A 174 0.11 19.24 27.07
N THR A 175 0.52 18.00 27.37
CA THR A 175 -0.03 16.80 26.71
C THR A 175 -1.43 16.44 27.21
N ARG A 176 -1.79 16.80 28.43
CA ARG A 176 -3.15 16.57 28.98
C ARG A 176 -4.26 17.25 28.19
N ASP A 177 -3.98 18.44 27.65
CA ASP A 177 -4.96 19.22 26.89
C ASP A 177 -5.16 18.71 25.46
N PHE A 178 -4.18 17.97 24.90
CA PHE A 178 -4.18 17.52 23.50
C PHE A 178 -4.62 16.06 23.28
N VAL A 179 -4.56 15.20 24.30
CA VAL A 179 -4.91 13.77 24.16
C VAL A 179 -5.83 13.28 25.30
N PRO A 180 -6.90 14.02 25.64
CA PRO A 180 -7.78 13.65 26.77
C PRO A 180 -8.48 12.30 26.57
N ASP A 181 -8.54 11.80 25.34
CA ASP A 181 -9.19 10.56 24.92
C ASP A 181 -8.21 9.44 24.51
N PHE A 182 -6.90 9.59 24.78
CA PHE A 182 -5.88 8.63 24.36
C PHE A 182 -6.20 7.20 24.80
N LYS A 183 -6.59 7.02 26.06
CA LYS A 183 -7.00 5.70 26.58
C LYS A 183 -8.18 5.12 25.82
N GLU A 184 -9.18 5.95 25.53
CA GLU A 184 -10.35 5.53 24.74
C GLU A 184 -9.97 5.15 23.31
N ARG A 185 -9.02 5.86 22.71
CA ARG A 185 -8.47 5.56 21.37
C ARG A 185 -7.73 4.22 21.36
N VAL A 186 -6.89 3.94 22.37
CA VAL A 186 -6.23 2.64 22.51
C VAL A 186 -7.26 1.51 22.71
N GLU A 187 -8.27 1.71 23.53
CA GLU A 187 -9.35 0.73 23.70
C GLU A 187 -10.13 0.51 22.40
N ALA A 188 -10.39 1.56 21.63
CA ALA A 188 -11.04 1.47 20.31
C ALA A 188 -10.18 0.71 19.31
N PHE A 189 -8.87 0.97 19.30
CA PHE A 189 -7.91 0.24 18.46
C PHE A 189 -7.94 -1.27 18.76
N TYR A 190 -7.86 -1.66 20.03
CA TYR A 190 -7.95 -3.07 20.40
C TYR A 190 -9.32 -3.70 20.11
N ARG A 191 -10.42 -2.94 20.21
CA ARG A 191 -11.73 -3.43 19.78
C ARG A 191 -11.80 -3.73 18.29
N LYS A 192 -11.12 -2.91 17.46
CA LYS A 192 -11.13 -3.06 16.00
C LYS A 192 -10.18 -4.15 15.51
N TYR A 193 -8.96 -4.21 16.06
CA TYR A 193 -7.89 -5.06 15.54
C TYR A 193 -7.52 -6.25 16.46
N GLY A 194 -8.14 -6.35 17.60
CA GLY A 194 -7.87 -7.39 18.59
C GLY A 194 -6.55 -7.17 19.32
N LYS A 195 -6.29 -8.06 20.32
CA LYS A 195 -5.04 -8.07 21.10
C LYS A 195 -3.98 -8.93 20.42
#